data_7a8a00c6b6b7fbc55d8b36c467832f9a
#
_entry.id   7a8a00c6b6b7fbc55d8b36c467832f9a
#
_cell.length_a   1.000
_cell.length_b   1.000
_cell.length_c   1.000
_cell.angle_alpha   90.00
_cell.angle_beta   90.00
_cell.angle_gamma   90.00
#
_symmetry.space_group_name_H-M   'P 1'
#
loop_
_entity.id
_entity.type
_entity.pdbx_description
1 polymer ?
#
loop_
_entity_poly.entity_id
_entity_poly.type
_entity_poly.pdbx_seq_one_letter_code
_entity_poly.pdbx_strand_id
1 'polypeptide(L)'
;MKVLQAVADQGVSKDDIATSSVNLYPTYGQSGMDITGYQASNQVDVTLRDMSQVGPVIDAAVGAGANFTNGVTFRLSDENQGVNQALTAAVADARSKAETLAAAGDAQLGQVVTIQETSAPVGPPIYYDRMAMAGVAEASAPTPIEPPTLETQVSIMVVWSLT
;
A
#
# COMPACT_ATOMS: atom_id res chain seq x y z
N MET A 1 -17.84 -10.00 -17.20
CA MET A 1 -18.35 -11.04 -16.28
C MET A 1 -17.37 -12.20 -16.07
N LYS A 2 -16.63 -12.66 -17.08
CA LYS A 2 -15.66 -13.78 -16.93
C LYS A 2 -14.54 -13.49 -15.93
N VAL A 3 -13.95 -12.28 -15.98
CA VAL A 3 -12.85 -11.88 -15.08
C VAL A 3 -13.30 -11.86 -13.61
N LEU A 4 -14.46 -11.25 -13.32
CA LEU A 4 -15.02 -11.22 -11.96
C LEU A 4 -15.26 -12.63 -11.39
N GLN A 5 -15.75 -13.54 -12.23
CA GLN A 5 -15.97 -14.92 -11.82
C GLN A 5 -14.64 -15.63 -11.56
N ALA A 6 -13.66 -15.48 -12.44
CA ALA A 6 -12.33 -16.09 -12.27
C ALA A 6 -11.63 -15.62 -11.00
N VAL A 7 -11.76 -14.33 -10.66
CA VAL A 7 -11.22 -13.76 -9.42
C VAL A 7 -11.96 -14.33 -8.19
N ALA A 8 -13.29 -14.41 -8.24
CA ALA A 8 -14.09 -15.00 -7.17
C ALA A 8 -13.79 -16.49 -6.95
N ASP A 9 -13.53 -17.24 -8.03
CA ASP A 9 -13.17 -18.67 -7.98
C ASP A 9 -11.82 -18.92 -7.30
N GLN A 10 -10.96 -17.89 -7.20
CA GLN A 10 -9.73 -17.91 -6.40
C GLN A 10 -9.98 -17.66 -4.89
N GLY A 11 -11.25 -17.59 -4.47
CA GLY A 11 -11.62 -17.41 -3.07
C GLY A 11 -11.69 -15.96 -2.61
N VAL A 12 -11.59 -14.99 -3.53
CA VAL A 12 -11.75 -13.56 -3.20
C VAL A 12 -13.21 -13.26 -2.87
N SER A 13 -13.44 -12.62 -1.71
CA SER A 13 -14.79 -12.20 -1.31
C SER A 13 -15.36 -11.19 -2.29
N LYS A 14 -16.68 -11.23 -2.50
CA LYS A 14 -17.37 -10.22 -3.32
C LYS A 14 -17.24 -8.81 -2.77
N ASP A 15 -17.09 -8.66 -1.46
CA ASP A 15 -16.91 -7.39 -0.78
C ASP A 15 -15.52 -6.78 -1.05
N ASP A 16 -14.57 -7.63 -1.46
CA ASP A 16 -13.21 -7.25 -1.80
C ASP A 16 -13.01 -7.01 -3.32
N ILE A 17 -14.09 -7.09 -4.10
CA ILE A 17 -14.09 -6.85 -5.56
C ILE A 17 -14.98 -5.65 -5.86
N ALA A 18 -14.39 -4.57 -6.34
CA ALA A 18 -15.12 -3.35 -6.70
C ALA A 18 -14.87 -2.96 -8.16
N THR A 19 -15.94 -2.57 -8.87
CA THR A 19 -15.78 -1.92 -10.18
C THR A 19 -15.46 -0.45 -9.94
N SER A 20 -14.26 -0.02 -10.32
CA SER A 20 -13.78 1.35 -10.11
C SER A 20 -14.06 2.28 -11.29
N SER A 21 -14.17 1.74 -12.49
CA SER A 21 -14.43 2.54 -13.69
C SER A 21 -15.09 1.74 -14.79
N VAL A 22 -16.07 2.34 -15.45
CA VAL A 22 -16.66 1.83 -16.71
C VAL A 22 -16.69 2.99 -17.68
N ASN A 23 -16.01 2.84 -18.81
CA ASN A 23 -15.95 3.87 -19.84
C ASN A 23 -16.40 3.29 -21.18
N LEU A 24 -17.09 4.12 -21.96
CA LEU A 24 -17.53 3.81 -23.33
C LEU A 24 -17.19 4.99 -24.22
N TYR A 25 -16.38 4.76 -25.23
CA TYR A 25 -15.96 5.79 -26.18
C TYR A 25 -16.40 5.40 -27.60
N PRO A 26 -17.02 6.30 -28.36
CA PRO A 26 -17.28 6.06 -29.78
C PRO A 26 -15.96 6.09 -30.57
N THR A 27 -15.84 5.21 -31.56
CA THR A 27 -14.78 5.25 -32.57
C THR A 27 -15.33 5.83 -33.86
N TYR A 28 -14.58 6.75 -34.46
CA TYR A 28 -15.02 7.46 -35.66
C TYR A 28 -14.26 6.95 -36.89
N GLY A 29 -14.93 7.02 -38.03
CA GLY A 29 -14.32 6.74 -39.34
C GLY A 29 -13.35 7.83 -39.77
N GLN A 30 -12.72 7.65 -40.96
CA GLN A 30 -11.72 8.57 -41.48
C GLN A 30 -12.25 10.01 -41.70
N SER A 31 -13.58 10.19 -41.91
CA SER A 31 -14.24 11.48 -42.01
C SER A 31 -14.35 12.24 -40.67
N GLY A 32 -14.18 11.54 -39.55
CA GLY A 32 -14.38 12.10 -38.22
C GLY A 32 -15.85 12.35 -37.83
N MET A 33 -16.81 12.12 -38.73
CA MET A 33 -18.23 12.41 -38.52
C MET A 33 -19.07 11.15 -38.24
N ASP A 34 -18.67 10.00 -38.75
CA ASP A 34 -19.45 8.78 -38.64
C ASP A 34 -18.92 7.88 -37.52
N ILE A 35 -19.78 7.48 -36.60
CA ILE A 35 -19.42 6.50 -35.56
C ILE A 35 -19.35 5.13 -36.23
N THR A 36 -18.17 4.51 -36.22
CA THR A 36 -17.91 3.19 -36.79
C THR A 36 -17.94 2.07 -35.77
N GLY A 37 -17.95 2.41 -34.46
CA GLY A 37 -17.98 1.43 -33.38
C GLY A 37 -17.89 2.09 -32.01
N TYR A 38 -17.69 1.25 -31.00
CA TYR A 38 -17.50 1.70 -29.63
C TYR A 38 -16.37 0.91 -28.98
N GLN A 39 -15.55 1.60 -28.21
CA GLN A 39 -14.56 1.01 -27.33
C GLN A 39 -15.07 1.08 -25.89
N ALA A 40 -15.20 -0.08 -25.24
CA ALA A 40 -15.57 -0.17 -23.84
C ALA A 40 -14.37 -0.57 -22.98
N SER A 41 -14.19 0.07 -21.84
CA SER A 41 -13.25 -0.35 -20.80
C SER A 41 -13.98 -0.48 -19.48
N ASN A 42 -13.61 -1.52 -18.72
CA ASN A 42 -14.13 -1.77 -17.38
C ASN A 42 -12.92 -2.10 -16.49
N GLN A 43 -12.75 -1.36 -15.41
CA GLN A 43 -11.70 -1.55 -14.42
C GLN A 43 -12.30 -2.10 -13.14
N VAL A 44 -11.62 -3.09 -12.59
CA VAL A 44 -11.99 -3.74 -11.34
C VAL A 44 -10.81 -3.65 -10.38
N ASP A 45 -11.07 -3.19 -9.18
CA ASP A 45 -10.12 -3.19 -8.07
C ASP A 45 -10.40 -4.40 -7.19
N VAL A 46 -9.34 -5.11 -6.85
CA VAL A 46 -9.41 -6.34 -6.03
C VAL A 46 -8.53 -6.15 -4.81
N THR A 47 -9.09 -6.33 -3.62
CA THR A 47 -8.36 -6.30 -2.36
C THR A 47 -8.03 -7.71 -1.93
N LEU A 48 -6.75 -8.01 -1.76
CA LEU A 48 -6.28 -9.30 -1.26
C LEU A 48 -5.65 -9.12 0.11
N ARG A 49 -6.00 -10.01 1.06
CA ARG A 49 -5.45 -9.99 2.42
C ARG A 49 -4.31 -11.00 2.59
N ASP A 50 -4.21 -11.93 1.67
CA ASP A 50 -3.14 -12.93 1.61
C ASP A 50 -2.29 -12.65 0.36
N MET A 51 -1.05 -12.27 0.58
CA MET A 51 -0.11 -11.93 -0.48
C MET A 51 0.22 -13.13 -1.39
N SER A 52 0.10 -14.35 -0.89
CA SER A 52 0.34 -15.55 -1.70
C SER A 52 -0.70 -15.74 -2.81
N GLN A 53 -1.86 -15.10 -2.68
CA GLN A 53 -2.94 -15.17 -3.68
C GLN A 53 -2.77 -14.18 -4.83
N VAL A 54 -1.86 -13.20 -4.72
CA VAL A 54 -1.74 -12.12 -5.72
C VAL A 54 -1.38 -12.66 -7.09
N GLY A 55 -0.35 -13.50 -7.19
CA GLY A 55 0.04 -14.14 -8.46
C GLY A 55 -1.09 -14.96 -9.07
N PRO A 56 -1.63 -15.97 -8.36
CA PRO A 56 -2.76 -16.77 -8.83
C PRO A 56 -3.98 -15.96 -9.29
N VAL A 57 -4.33 -14.88 -8.59
CA VAL A 57 -5.47 -14.02 -8.95
C VAL A 57 -5.17 -13.24 -10.23
N ILE A 58 -3.96 -12.71 -10.41
CA ILE A 58 -3.55 -12.04 -11.65
C ILE A 58 -3.61 -13.04 -12.83
N ASP A 59 -3.03 -14.22 -12.66
CA ASP A 59 -3.00 -15.25 -13.70
C ASP A 59 -4.41 -15.69 -14.10
N ALA A 60 -5.31 -15.88 -13.11
CA ALA A 60 -6.72 -16.20 -13.35
C ALA A 60 -7.45 -15.07 -14.09
N ALA A 61 -7.21 -13.82 -13.71
CA ALA A 61 -7.81 -12.65 -14.36
C ALA A 61 -7.37 -12.53 -15.82
N VAL A 62 -6.06 -12.69 -16.10
CA VAL A 62 -5.49 -12.66 -17.46
C VAL A 62 -6.03 -13.83 -18.29
N GLY A 63 -6.08 -15.04 -17.74
CA GLY A 63 -6.67 -16.21 -18.38
C GLY A 63 -8.15 -16.03 -18.72
N ALA A 64 -8.89 -15.23 -17.93
CA ALA A 64 -10.29 -14.89 -18.16
C ALA A 64 -10.51 -13.71 -19.13
N GLY A 65 -9.41 -13.07 -19.60
CA GLY A 65 -9.44 -12.00 -20.60
C GLY A 65 -9.17 -10.60 -20.07
N ALA A 66 -8.63 -10.46 -18.85
CA ALA A 66 -8.04 -9.18 -18.43
C ALA A 66 -6.81 -8.88 -19.30
N ASN A 67 -6.76 -7.66 -19.84
CA ASN A 67 -5.73 -7.26 -20.82
C ASN A 67 -4.89 -6.08 -20.36
N PHE A 68 -5.16 -5.60 -19.14
CA PHE A 68 -4.42 -4.49 -18.53
C PHE A 68 -4.43 -4.60 -17.00
N THR A 69 -3.33 -4.22 -16.36
CA THR A 69 -3.23 -4.08 -14.91
C THR A 69 -2.54 -2.76 -14.56
N ASN A 70 -3.04 -2.08 -13.53
CA ASN A 70 -2.43 -0.87 -12.97
C ASN A 70 -1.34 -1.17 -11.94
N GLY A 71 -0.94 -2.43 -11.82
CA GLY A 71 0.04 -2.88 -10.83
C GLY A 71 -0.61 -3.30 -9.51
N VAL A 72 0.25 -3.60 -8.54
CA VAL A 72 -0.12 -4.04 -7.19
C VAL A 72 0.34 -3.00 -6.19
N THR A 73 -0.55 -2.58 -5.30
CA THR A 73 -0.24 -1.68 -4.20
C THR A 73 -0.37 -2.42 -2.88
N PHE A 74 0.68 -2.38 -2.07
CA PHE A 74 0.69 -3.00 -0.75
C PHE A 74 0.35 -1.95 0.31
N ARG A 75 -0.45 -2.36 1.30
CA ARG A 75 -0.83 -1.52 2.45
C ARG A 75 -0.82 -2.36 3.71
N LEU A 76 -0.68 -1.72 4.86
CA LEU A 76 -0.90 -2.40 6.13
C LEU A 76 -2.40 -2.71 6.27
N SER A 77 -2.74 -3.91 6.76
CA SER A 77 -4.12 -4.30 7.06
C SER A 77 -4.72 -3.49 8.20
N ASP A 78 -3.87 -3.03 9.12
CA ASP A 78 -4.21 -2.11 10.21
C ASP A 78 -3.15 -1.00 10.30
N GLU A 79 -3.46 0.13 9.65
CA GLU A 79 -2.59 1.31 9.66
C GLU A 79 -2.47 1.90 11.07
N ASN A 80 -3.52 1.82 11.89
CA ASN A 80 -3.51 2.35 13.26
C ASN A 80 -2.56 1.55 14.15
N GLN A 81 -2.47 0.23 13.98
CA GLN A 81 -1.55 -0.58 14.76
C GLN A 81 -0.09 -0.20 14.46
N GLY A 82 0.24 0.01 13.20
CA GLY A 82 1.58 0.48 12.79
C GLY A 82 1.92 1.84 13.37
N VAL A 83 1.00 2.79 13.30
CA VAL A 83 1.14 4.14 13.88
C VAL A 83 1.30 4.08 15.39
N ASN A 84 0.47 3.31 16.10
CA ASN A 84 0.55 3.19 17.57
C ASN A 84 1.87 2.58 18.03
N GLN A 85 2.39 1.60 17.32
CA GLN A 85 3.71 1.02 17.60
C GLN A 85 4.83 2.05 17.38
N ALA A 86 4.77 2.80 16.28
CA ALA A 86 5.73 3.86 15.97
C ALA A 86 5.70 4.98 17.01
N LEU A 87 4.52 5.45 17.43
CA LEU A 87 4.36 6.46 18.49
C LEU A 87 4.92 5.97 19.83
N THR A 88 4.65 4.72 20.21
CA THR A 88 5.20 4.13 21.43
C THR A 88 6.72 4.09 21.40
N ALA A 89 7.30 3.67 20.29
CA ALA A 89 8.74 3.65 20.11
C ALA A 89 9.36 5.06 20.13
N ALA A 90 8.69 6.03 19.49
CA ALA A 90 9.14 7.42 19.45
C ALA A 90 9.17 8.04 20.87
N VAL A 91 8.16 7.78 21.70
CA VAL A 91 8.13 8.27 23.10
C VAL A 91 9.24 7.64 23.92
N ALA A 92 9.51 6.35 23.76
CA ALA A 92 10.60 5.67 24.46
C ALA A 92 11.98 6.23 24.06
N ASP A 93 12.20 6.47 22.77
CA ASP A 93 13.42 7.06 22.24
C ASP A 93 13.60 8.50 22.73
N ALA A 94 12.55 9.32 22.67
CA ALA A 94 12.58 10.69 23.16
C ALA A 94 12.92 10.75 24.65
N ARG A 95 12.37 9.85 25.47
CA ARG A 95 12.67 9.75 26.90
C ARG A 95 14.13 9.39 27.16
N SER A 96 14.64 8.38 26.49
CA SER A 96 16.05 7.96 26.62
C SER A 96 17.02 9.09 26.27
N LYS A 97 16.72 9.85 25.20
CA LYS A 97 17.49 11.03 24.81
C LYS A 97 17.42 12.15 25.87
N ALA A 98 16.21 12.39 26.40
CA ALA A 98 16.00 13.41 27.43
C ALA A 98 16.75 13.07 28.76
N GLU A 99 16.74 11.80 29.17
CA GLU A 99 17.51 11.32 30.34
C GLU A 99 19.01 11.55 30.14
N THR A 100 19.52 11.25 28.95
CA THR A 100 20.93 11.48 28.60
C THR A 100 21.28 12.98 28.66
N LEU A 101 20.40 13.84 28.11
CA LEU A 101 20.64 15.30 28.11
C LEU A 101 20.54 15.89 29.52
N ALA A 102 19.58 15.44 30.34
CA ALA A 102 19.44 15.88 31.73
C ALA A 102 20.70 15.52 32.53
N ALA A 103 21.17 14.27 32.43
CA ALA A 103 22.39 13.83 33.11
C ALA A 103 23.66 14.61 32.67
N ALA A 104 23.78 14.93 31.37
CA ALA A 104 24.88 15.74 30.85
C ALA A 104 24.85 17.21 31.35
N GLY A 105 23.66 17.68 31.74
CA GLY A 105 23.46 19.01 32.33
C GLY A 105 23.41 19.03 33.85
N ASP A 106 23.86 17.95 34.52
CA ASP A 106 23.83 17.80 35.98
C ASP A 106 22.42 17.96 36.60
N ALA A 107 21.39 17.54 35.84
CA ALA A 107 19.99 17.59 36.25
C ALA A 107 19.36 16.19 36.15
N GLN A 108 18.16 16.05 36.72
CA GLN A 108 17.35 14.85 36.60
C GLN A 108 16.10 15.11 35.74
N LEU A 109 15.72 14.12 34.95
CA LEU A 109 14.49 14.20 34.15
C LEU A 109 13.27 14.12 35.07
N GLY A 110 12.42 15.13 35.00
CA GLY A 110 11.17 15.20 35.75
C GLY A 110 9.97 14.68 35.00
N GLN A 111 8.82 15.30 35.25
CA GLN A 111 7.55 14.88 34.64
C GLN A 111 7.39 15.43 33.22
N VAL A 112 6.58 14.74 32.40
CA VAL A 112 6.14 15.24 31.10
C VAL A 112 5.27 16.49 31.31
N VAL A 113 5.66 17.58 30.69
CA VAL A 113 4.92 18.85 30.65
C VAL A 113 4.03 18.93 29.43
N THR A 114 4.57 18.53 28.28
CA THR A 114 3.82 18.53 27.00
C THR A 114 4.25 17.33 26.17
N ILE A 115 3.29 16.72 25.52
CA ILE A 115 3.52 15.72 24.47
C ILE A 115 2.64 16.09 23.27
N GLN A 116 3.25 16.15 22.10
CA GLN A 116 2.57 16.54 20.89
C GLN A 116 3.09 15.71 19.73
N GLU A 117 2.17 15.17 18.92
CA GLU A 117 2.51 14.61 17.63
C GLU A 117 2.73 15.74 16.62
N THR A 118 3.89 15.75 15.96
CA THR A 118 4.26 16.75 14.95
C THR A 118 4.35 16.16 13.56
N SER A 119 3.91 14.88 13.40
CA SER A 119 3.92 14.22 12.11
C SER A 119 3.03 15.00 11.13
N ALA A 120 3.57 15.30 9.94
CA ALA A 120 2.72 15.55 8.79
C ALA A 120 1.93 14.26 8.47
N PRO A 121 0.75 14.35 7.81
CA PRO A 121 0.04 13.16 7.35
C PRO A 121 1.03 12.22 6.69
N VAL A 122 1.05 10.97 7.15
CA VAL A 122 2.00 9.94 6.68
C VAL A 122 1.85 9.87 5.16
N GLY A 123 2.91 10.26 4.44
CA GLY A 123 2.97 10.08 3.01
C GLY A 123 2.87 8.58 2.67
N PRO A 124 2.59 8.23 1.41
CA PRO A 124 2.57 6.83 1.00
C PRO A 124 3.89 6.15 1.42
N PRO A 125 3.83 4.88 1.86
CA PRO A 125 5.01 4.15 2.31
C PRO A 125 6.12 4.24 1.27
N ILE A 126 7.35 4.49 1.73
CA ILE A 126 8.53 4.55 0.85
C ILE A 126 8.87 3.10 0.49
N TYR A 127 8.76 2.77 -0.78
CA TYR A 127 9.15 1.48 -1.31
C TYR A 127 10.65 1.48 -1.57
N TYR A 128 11.40 0.66 -0.85
CA TYR A 128 12.79 0.36 -1.21
C TYR A 128 12.79 -0.78 -2.24
N ASP A 129 13.06 -0.41 -3.49
CA ASP A 129 13.21 -1.36 -4.59
C ASP A 129 14.48 -2.19 -4.37
N ARG A 130 14.34 -3.46 -3.98
CA ARG A 130 15.43 -4.41 -4.11
C ARG A 130 15.52 -4.76 -5.58
N MET A 131 16.54 -4.26 -6.26
CA MET A 131 16.88 -4.70 -7.61
C MET A 131 17.03 -6.23 -7.62
N ALA A 132 15.97 -6.94 -7.98
CA ALA A 132 16.04 -8.35 -8.31
C ALA A 132 16.71 -8.48 -9.67
N MET A 133 17.82 -9.20 -9.72
CA MET A 133 18.40 -9.63 -10.99
C MET A 133 17.36 -10.48 -11.74
N ALA A 134 16.89 -9.98 -12.87
CA ALA A 134 15.95 -10.67 -13.73
C ALA A 134 16.60 -11.95 -14.29
N GLY A 135 16.24 -13.08 -13.69
CA GLY A 135 16.42 -14.39 -14.29
C GLY A 135 15.38 -14.56 -15.40
N VAL A 136 15.79 -15.14 -16.53
CA VAL A 136 14.91 -15.48 -17.66
C VAL A 136 13.82 -16.45 -17.14
N ALA A 137 12.58 -16.00 -17.11
CA ALA A 137 11.45 -16.80 -16.65
C ALA A 137 11.06 -17.83 -17.73
N GLU A 138 11.07 -19.11 -17.37
CA GLU A 138 10.40 -20.17 -18.12
C GLU A 138 8.87 -19.98 -18.05
N ALA A 139 8.19 -20.20 -19.15
CA ALA A 139 6.81 -19.82 -19.46
C ALA A 139 5.70 -20.57 -18.67
N SER A 140 5.97 -21.10 -17.46
CA SER A 140 4.97 -21.81 -16.64
C SER A 140 5.08 -21.57 -15.12
N ALA A 141 5.87 -20.60 -14.68
CA ALA A 141 5.89 -20.21 -13.28
C ALA A 141 4.80 -19.15 -12.99
N PRO A 142 4.10 -19.22 -11.84
CA PRO A 142 3.15 -18.17 -11.45
C PRO A 142 3.86 -16.82 -11.35
N THR A 143 3.13 -15.74 -11.62
CA THR A 143 3.65 -14.38 -11.55
C THR A 143 4.34 -14.14 -10.20
N PRO A 144 5.68 -13.94 -10.14
CA PRO A 144 6.38 -13.74 -8.89
C PRO A 144 6.01 -12.37 -8.30
N ILE A 145 5.56 -12.36 -7.06
CA ILE A 145 5.21 -11.14 -6.33
C ILE A 145 6.06 -11.08 -5.06
N GLU A 146 6.94 -10.10 -4.98
CA GLU A 146 7.73 -9.82 -3.78
C GLU A 146 7.19 -8.55 -3.10
N PRO A 147 6.59 -8.67 -1.89
CA PRO A 147 6.10 -7.52 -1.17
C PRO A 147 7.27 -6.66 -0.66
N PRO A 148 7.17 -5.32 -0.77
CA PRO A 148 8.15 -4.41 -0.20
C PRO A 148 8.07 -4.39 1.33
N THR A 149 9.13 -3.94 1.99
CA THR A 149 9.08 -3.56 3.40
C THR A 149 8.33 -2.23 3.53
N LEU A 150 7.28 -2.20 4.33
CA LEU A 150 6.53 -0.99 4.64
C LEU A 150 7.07 -0.36 5.91
N GLU A 151 7.44 0.92 5.86
CA GLU A 151 7.90 1.68 7.02
C GLU A 151 6.86 2.73 7.43
N THR A 152 6.57 2.80 8.73
CA THR A 152 5.73 3.84 9.30
C THR A 152 6.63 4.80 10.08
N GLN A 153 6.61 6.07 9.71
CA GLN A 153 7.37 7.12 10.39
C GLN A 153 6.44 8.07 11.11
N VAL A 154 6.77 8.37 12.37
CA VAL A 154 6.09 9.38 13.17
C VAL A 154 7.10 10.32 13.78
N SER A 155 6.70 11.57 14.02
CA SER A 155 7.49 12.56 14.71
C SER A 155 6.72 13.11 15.90
N ILE A 156 7.37 13.19 17.04
CA ILE A 156 6.78 13.73 18.26
C ILE A 156 7.67 14.82 18.85
N MET A 157 7.07 15.73 19.57
CA MET A 157 7.74 16.65 20.46
C MET A 157 7.29 16.36 21.89
N VAL A 158 8.25 16.16 22.76
CA VAL A 158 7.97 15.96 24.18
C VAL A 158 8.81 16.93 25.01
N VAL A 159 8.17 17.58 25.98
CA VAL A 159 8.83 18.49 26.92
C VAL A 159 8.70 17.90 28.32
N TRP A 160 9.81 17.81 29.01
CA TRP A 160 9.87 17.39 30.41
C TRP A 160 10.34 18.55 31.29
N SER A 161 9.98 18.55 32.56
CA SER A 161 10.64 19.37 33.58
C SER A 161 12.01 18.79 33.90
N LEU A 162 12.93 19.64 34.34
CA LEU A 162 14.19 19.23 34.96
C LEU A 162 14.13 19.53 36.45
N THR A 163 14.76 18.69 37.25
CA THR A 163 14.89 18.84 38.73
C THR A 163 16.32 18.62 39.15
#